data_71b6cc095ee13ec0bdb0c895e8930d8d
#
_entry.id   71b6cc095ee13ec0bdb0c895e8930d8d
#
_cell.length_a   1.000
_cell.length_b   1.000
_cell.length_c   1.000
_cell.angle_alpha   90.00
_cell.angle_beta   90.00
_cell.angle_gamma   90.00
#
_symmetry.space_group_name_H-M   'P 1'
#
loop_
_entity.id
_entity.type
_entity.pdbx_description
1 polymer ?
#
loop_
_entity_poly.entity_id
_entity_poly.type
_entity_poly.pdbx_seq_one_letter_code
_entity_poly.pdbx_strand_id
1 'polypeptide(L)'
;MRIYPAEYLRKLRKLCDEYGVLLIDDEIAAGFGRTGKLFAIEHAGVSPDILCTSKGLTAGYMPMSLTITTDEVYDAFYDDFGTHKAFVHSHTYAGNPMGCAIALTVLKIMKRDHILTKVNENGKYLHEQLMQALGSHKNVGEIRHIGLIHAIELVEDPKTKKAFDPSRRIGWHIFRKAMDLGLVLRPMWDIIYFNPPLNITREDLDRGVSLCKEAVEAVLGK
;
A
#
# COMPACT_ATOMS: atom_id res chain seq x y z
N MET A 1 -3.68 7.54 6.13
CA MET A 1 -3.90 6.16 5.64
C MET A 1 -5.33 5.75 5.91
N ARG A 2 -6.14 5.59 4.86
CA ARG A 2 -7.52 5.08 4.95
C ARG A 2 -7.56 3.71 4.31
N ILE A 3 -8.31 2.78 4.91
CA ILE A 3 -8.56 1.44 4.37
C ILE A 3 -10.05 1.38 4.08
N TYR A 4 -10.39 1.20 2.80
CA TYR A 4 -11.78 1.11 2.38
C TYR A 4 -12.32 -0.31 2.61
N PRO A 5 -13.56 -0.46 3.06
CA PRO A 5 -14.20 -1.78 3.06
C PRO A 5 -14.38 -2.25 1.61
N ALA A 6 -14.27 -3.56 1.38
CA ALA A 6 -14.43 -4.16 0.05
C ALA A 6 -15.76 -3.77 -0.63
N GLU A 7 -16.81 -3.56 0.18
CA GLU A 7 -18.13 -3.13 -0.29
C GLU A 7 -18.10 -1.78 -1.01
N TYR A 8 -17.20 -0.86 -0.61
CA TYR A 8 -17.02 0.41 -1.31
C TYR A 8 -16.65 0.18 -2.78
N LEU A 9 -15.66 -0.68 -3.04
CA LEU A 9 -15.21 -0.97 -4.41
C LEU A 9 -16.29 -1.72 -5.21
N ARG A 10 -17.03 -2.65 -4.57
CA ARG A 10 -18.16 -3.33 -5.23
C ARG A 10 -19.25 -2.34 -5.67
N LYS A 11 -19.61 -1.41 -4.79
CA LYS A 11 -20.59 -0.36 -5.13
C LYS A 11 -20.06 0.59 -6.21
N LEU A 12 -18.78 0.95 -6.14
CA LEU A 12 -18.16 1.80 -7.14
C LEU A 12 -18.20 1.12 -8.52
N ARG A 13 -17.81 -0.17 -8.63
CA ARG A 13 -17.87 -0.92 -9.89
C ARG A 13 -19.30 -0.96 -10.45
N LYS A 14 -20.28 -1.25 -9.61
CA LYS A 14 -21.69 -1.25 -10.00
C LYS A 14 -22.14 0.10 -10.56
N LEU A 15 -21.76 1.20 -9.91
CA LEU A 15 -22.10 2.55 -10.40
C LEU A 15 -21.42 2.83 -11.74
N CYS A 16 -20.11 2.46 -11.89
CA CYS A 16 -19.41 2.62 -13.16
C CYS A 16 -20.14 1.86 -14.29
N ASP A 17 -20.59 0.63 -14.04
CA ASP A 17 -21.34 -0.16 -15.02
C ASP A 17 -22.71 0.49 -15.35
N GLU A 18 -23.42 0.97 -14.33
CA GLU A 18 -24.73 1.60 -14.48
C GLU A 18 -24.69 2.89 -15.31
N TYR A 19 -23.62 3.69 -15.13
CA TYR A 19 -23.45 4.95 -15.82
C TYR A 19 -22.56 4.89 -17.07
N GLY A 20 -22.07 3.72 -17.44
CA GLY A 20 -21.18 3.54 -18.60
C GLY A 20 -19.85 4.30 -18.44
N VAL A 21 -19.30 4.33 -17.21
CA VAL A 21 -18.05 5.04 -16.90
C VAL A 21 -16.95 4.02 -16.64
N LEU A 22 -15.76 4.22 -17.24
CA LEU A 22 -14.62 3.36 -17.01
C LEU A 22 -14.06 3.50 -15.59
N LEU A 23 -13.76 2.38 -14.95
CA LEU A 23 -13.08 2.32 -13.65
C LEU A 23 -11.58 2.19 -13.85
N ILE A 24 -10.81 3.17 -13.40
CA ILE A 24 -9.35 3.13 -13.35
C ILE A 24 -8.93 2.79 -11.91
N ASP A 25 -8.14 1.73 -11.76
CA ASP A 25 -7.58 1.31 -10.46
C ASP A 25 -6.07 1.55 -10.42
N ASP A 26 -5.64 2.40 -9.49
CA ASP A 26 -4.23 2.69 -9.26
C ASP A 26 -3.64 1.75 -8.20
N GLU A 27 -3.05 0.67 -8.67
CA GLU A 27 -2.35 -0.32 -7.85
C GLU A 27 -0.83 -0.10 -7.77
N ILE A 28 -0.36 1.12 -8.09
CA ILE A 28 1.06 1.45 -8.07
C ILE A 28 1.69 1.20 -6.68
N ALA A 29 0.95 1.49 -5.61
CA ALA A 29 1.42 1.31 -4.24
C ALA A 29 0.82 0.10 -3.53
N ALA A 30 -0.37 -0.35 -3.92
CA ALA A 30 -1.12 -1.40 -3.25
C ALA A 30 -0.89 -2.78 -3.87
N GLY A 31 -0.51 -2.84 -5.14
CA GLY A 31 -0.28 -4.07 -5.88
C GLY A 31 0.93 -4.88 -5.42
N PHE A 32 1.09 -6.01 -6.06
CA PHE A 32 2.17 -6.98 -5.87
C PHE A 32 2.31 -7.47 -4.43
N GLY A 33 1.17 -7.78 -3.80
CA GLY A 33 1.14 -8.47 -2.51
C GLY A 33 1.05 -7.58 -1.29
N ARG A 34 1.16 -6.27 -1.42
CA ARG A 34 1.21 -5.34 -0.29
C ARG A 34 0.03 -5.47 0.68
N THR A 35 -1.17 -5.72 0.14
CA THR A 35 -2.42 -5.87 0.91
C THR A 35 -2.77 -7.34 1.24
N GLY A 36 -1.91 -8.31 0.88
CA GLY A 36 -2.16 -9.74 1.08
C GLY A 36 -2.85 -10.44 -0.10
N LYS A 37 -3.23 -9.70 -1.13
CA LYS A 37 -3.64 -10.17 -2.47
C LYS A 37 -2.62 -9.69 -3.50
N LEU A 38 -2.60 -10.27 -4.70
CA LEU A 38 -1.70 -9.78 -5.75
C LEU A 38 -2.03 -8.32 -6.08
N PHE A 39 -3.32 -8.02 -6.24
CA PHE A 39 -3.86 -6.67 -6.38
C PHE A 39 -4.91 -6.39 -5.30
N ALA A 40 -4.94 -5.17 -4.78
CA ALA A 40 -5.86 -4.82 -3.69
C ALA A 40 -7.33 -4.91 -4.10
N ILE A 41 -7.66 -4.63 -5.35
CA ILE A 41 -9.03 -4.72 -5.87
C ILE A 41 -9.62 -6.14 -5.75
N GLU A 42 -8.77 -7.18 -5.70
CA GLU A 42 -9.20 -8.57 -5.50
C GLU A 42 -9.92 -8.79 -4.16
N HIS A 43 -9.70 -7.94 -3.14
CA HIS A 43 -10.47 -8.01 -1.89
C HIS A 43 -11.97 -7.76 -2.12
N ALA A 44 -12.29 -7.00 -3.14
CA ALA A 44 -13.68 -6.73 -3.52
C ALA A 44 -14.26 -7.78 -4.49
N GLY A 45 -13.42 -8.59 -5.15
CA GLY A 45 -13.83 -9.56 -6.16
C GLY A 45 -14.40 -8.90 -7.41
N VAL A 46 -13.91 -7.71 -7.76
CA VAL A 46 -14.28 -6.97 -8.97
C VAL A 46 -13.03 -6.69 -9.81
N SER A 47 -13.23 -6.34 -11.08
CA SER A 47 -12.14 -5.98 -11.99
C SER A 47 -12.32 -4.54 -12.47
N PRO A 48 -11.24 -3.77 -12.63
CA PRO A 48 -11.29 -2.45 -13.25
C PRO A 48 -11.27 -2.60 -14.79
N ASP A 49 -11.57 -1.53 -15.49
CA ASP A 49 -11.41 -1.45 -16.94
C ASP A 49 -9.95 -1.10 -17.30
N ILE A 50 -9.28 -0.33 -16.41
CA ILE A 50 -7.87 0.06 -16.55
C ILE A 50 -7.18 -0.16 -15.20
N LEU A 51 -6.08 -0.93 -15.19
CA LEU A 51 -5.25 -1.19 -14.02
C LEU A 51 -3.86 -0.58 -14.21
N CYS A 52 -3.46 0.33 -13.31
CA CYS A 52 -2.13 0.94 -13.31
C CYS A 52 -1.24 0.28 -12.26
N THR A 53 -0.06 -0.19 -12.65
CA THR A 53 0.90 -0.86 -11.75
C THR A 53 2.33 -0.35 -11.92
N SER A 54 3.12 -0.40 -10.85
CA SER A 54 4.54 -0.04 -10.85
C SER A 54 5.23 -0.61 -9.59
N LYS A 55 6.19 0.07 -9.01
CA LYS A 55 6.90 -0.21 -7.74
C LYS A 55 7.17 -1.70 -7.48
N GLY A 56 6.21 -2.43 -6.92
CA GLY A 56 6.30 -3.86 -6.63
C GLY A 56 6.55 -4.72 -7.86
N LEU A 57 6.17 -4.27 -9.05
CA LEU A 57 6.40 -4.95 -10.32
C LEU A 57 7.86 -5.34 -10.53
N THR A 58 8.79 -4.47 -10.15
CA THR A 58 10.23 -4.70 -10.28
C THR A 58 10.96 -4.76 -8.93
N ALA A 59 10.22 -4.75 -7.82
CA ALA A 59 10.76 -4.70 -6.46
C ALA A 59 11.77 -3.55 -6.23
N GLY A 60 11.67 -2.46 -7.01
CA GLY A 60 12.53 -1.29 -6.90
C GLY A 60 13.87 -1.38 -7.67
N TYR A 61 14.15 -2.48 -8.35
CA TYR A 61 15.42 -2.65 -9.08
C TYR A 61 15.47 -1.87 -10.40
N MET A 62 14.32 -1.64 -11.03
CA MET A 62 14.24 -0.91 -12.31
C MET A 62 12.95 -0.08 -12.33
N PRO A 63 13.00 1.19 -12.79
CA PRO A 63 11.79 1.96 -13.04
C PRO A 63 10.99 1.32 -14.18
N MET A 64 9.77 0.90 -13.88
CA MET A 64 8.84 0.31 -14.83
C MET A 64 7.42 0.48 -14.33
N SER A 65 6.50 0.72 -15.24
CA SER A 65 5.06 0.71 -14.99
C SER A 65 4.34 -0.03 -16.11
N LEU A 66 3.15 -0.54 -15.79
CA LEU A 66 2.23 -1.11 -16.74
C LEU A 66 0.88 -0.43 -16.60
N THR A 67 0.23 -0.20 -17.72
CA THR A 67 -1.19 0.09 -17.81
C THR A 67 -1.84 -1.08 -18.54
N ILE A 68 -2.70 -1.79 -17.83
CA ILE A 68 -3.39 -2.98 -18.32
C ILE A 68 -4.84 -2.58 -18.57
N THR A 69 -5.38 -2.93 -19.74
CA THR A 69 -6.74 -2.55 -20.12
C THR A 69 -7.54 -3.78 -20.56
N THR A 70 -8.86 -3.62 -20.65
CA THR A 70 -9.74 -4.59 -21.30
C THR A 70 -9.57 -4.52 -22.83
N ASP A 71 -10.01 -5.58 -23.51
CA ASP A 71 -10.02 -5.62 -24.97
C ASP A 71 -10.90 -4.49 -25.56
N GLU A 72 -12.01 -4.14 -24.91
CA GLU A 72 -12.87 -3.03 -25.32
C GLU A 72 -12.13 -1.68 -25.36
N VAL A 73 -11.32 -1.39 -24.36
CA VAL A 73 -10.48 -0.17 -24.35
C VAL A 73 -9.40 -0.23 -25.40
N TYR A 74 -8.78 -1.42 -25.63
CA TYR A 74 -7.77 -1.62 -26.64
C TYR A 74 -8.35 -1.45 -28.05
N ASP A 75 -9.49 -2.05 -28.35
CA ASP A 75 -10.15 -2.03 -29.66
C ASP A 75 -10.59 -0.62 -30.06
N ALA A 76 -10.82 0.28 -29.10
CA ALA A 76 -11.12 1.69 -29.39
C ALA A 76 -9.98 2.40 -30.15
N PHE A 77 -8.74 1.89 -30.02
CA PHE A 77 -7.52 2.43 -30.66
C PHE A 77 -6.98 1.55 -31.78
N TYR A 78 -7.55 0.36 -31.97
CA TYR A 78 -7.09 -0.63 -32.97
C TYR A 78 -7.98 -0.54 -34.19
N ASP A 79 -7.43 0.01 -35.31
CA ASP A 79 -8.15 0.19 -36.55
C ASP A 79 -7.16 0.32 -37.73
N ASP A 80 -7.65 0.43 -38.96
CA ASP A 80 -6.82 0.68 -40.14
C ASP A 80 -6.05 2.00 -40.00
N PHE A 81 -4.84 2.03 -40.54
CA PHE A 81 -3.94 3.18 -40.47
C PHE A 81 -4.60 4.50 -40.87
N GLY A 82 -5.43 4.47 -41.90
CA GLY A 82 -6.11 5.65 -42.45
C GLY A 82 -7.17 6.29 -41.53
N THR A 83 -7.57 5.61 -40.45
CA THR A 83 -8.58 6.14 -39.48
C THR A 83 -7.98 7.06 -38.43
N HIS A 84 -6.66 7.08 -38.29
CA HIS A 84 -5.92 7.88 -37.29
C HIS A 84 -6.33 7.64 -35.84
N LYS A 85 -6.83 6.45 -35.50
CA LYS A 85 -7.25 6.08 -34.13
C LYS A 85 -6.12 5.58 -33.23
N ALA A 86 -4.90 5.42 -33.76
CA ALA A 86 -3.80 4.88 -32.99
C ALA A 86 -3.52 5.66 -31.70
N PHE A 87 -3.35 4.94 -30.60
CA PHE A 87 -2.93 5.52 -29.31
C PHE A 87 -1.43 5.87 -29.36
N VAL A 88 -1.14 7.10 -29.74
CA VAL A 88 0.24 7.60 -29.91
C VAL A 88 0.78 8.09 -28.57
N HIS A 89 1.01 7.17 -27.63
CA HIS A 89 1.58 7.46 -26.33
C HIS A 89 2.66 6.45 -25.97
N SER A 90 3.90 6.91 -25.89
CA SER A 90 5.03 6.10 -25.44
C SER A 90 6.22 6.98 -25.07
N HIS A 91 7.27 6.39 -24.55
CA HIS A 91 8.59 7.00 -24.40
C HIS A 91 9.68 6.01 -24.81
N THR A 92 10.91 6.53 -25.00
CA THR A 92 12.05 5.76 -25.53
C THR A 92 12.31 4.42 -24.82
N TYR A 93 12.05 4.35 -23.50
CA TYR A 93 12.31 3.15 -22.70
C TYR A 93 11.10 2.25 -22.52
N ALA A 94 9.98 2.50 -23.22
CA ALA A 94 8.82 1.61 -23.20
C ALA A 94 9.22 0.21 -23.72
N GLY A 95 8.75 -0.85 -23.03
CA GLY A 95 9.07 -2.23 -23.39
C GLY A 95 10.53 -2.62 -23.15
N ASN A 96 11.28 -1.91 -22.31
CA ASN A 96 12.68 -2.24 -21.99
C ASN A 96 12.83 -3.70 -21.55
N PRO A 97 13.62 -4.52 -22.29
CA PRO A 97 13.72 -5.95 -22.01
C PRO A 97 14.34 -6.28 -20.64
N MET A 98 15.22 -5.42 -20.11
CA MET A 98 15.76 -5.62 -18.77
C MET A 98 14.67 -5.42 -17.70
N GLY A 99 13.85 -4.39 -17.83
CA GLY A 99 12.70 -4.18 -16.94
C GLY A 99 11.72 -5.36 -16.99
N CYS A 100 11.41 -5.86 -18.18
CA CYS A 100 10.54 -7.03 -18.36
C CYS A 100 11.14 -8.29 -17.72
N ALA A 101 12.44 -8.55 -17.90
CA ALA A 101 13.13 -9.69 -17.30
C ALA A 101 13.12 -9.63 -15.77
N ILE A 102 13.32 -8.44 -15.18
CA ILE A 102 13.24 -8.22 -13.73
C ILE A 102 11.80 -8.45 -13.24
N ALA A 103 10.79 -7.88 -13.90
CA ALA A 103 9.39 -8.07 -13.54
C ALA A 103 8.99 -9.55 -13.52
N LEU A 104 9.35 -10.30 -14.57
CA LEU A 104 9.13 -11.75 -14.62
C LEU A 104 9.86 -12.50 -13.50
N THR A 105 11.07 -12.07 -13.15
CA THR A 105 11.84 -12.66 -12.04
C THR A 105 11.18 -12.39 -10.71
N VAL A 106 10.67 -11.16 -10.46
CA VAL A 106 9.93 -10.82 -9.25
C VAL A 106 8.70 -11.71 -9.10
N LEU A 107 7.89 -11.88 -10.16
CA LEU A 107 6.72 -12.76 -10.13
C LEU A 107 7.09 -14.22 -9.82
N LYS A 108 8.19 -14.72 -10.38
CA LYS A 108 8.70 -16.07 -10.08
C LYS A 108 9.11 -16.21 -8.60
N ILE A 109 9.82 -15.21 -8.06
CA ILE A 109 10.22 -15.18 -6.64
C ILE A 109 8.99 -15.12 -5.73
N MET A 110 8.02 -14.26 -6.03
CA MET A 110 6.79 -14.15 -5.25
C MET A 110 6.05 -15.50 -5.15
N LYS A 111 5.97 -16.23 -6.27
CA LYS A 111 5.36 -17.56 -6.31
C LYS A 111 6.21 -18.60 -5.57
N ARG A 112 7.52 -18.67 -5.86
CA ARG A 112 8.47 -19.63 -5.26
C ARG A 112 8.50 -19.53 -3.73
N ASP A 113 8.55 -18.31 -3.22
CA ASP A 113 8.76 -18.03 -1.81
C ASP A 113 7.44 -17.83 -1.04
N HIS A 114 6.29 -18.06 -1.69
CA HIS A 114 4.95 -17.94 -1.11
C HIS A 114 4.70 -16.59 -0.43
N ILE A 115 5.13 -15.49 -1.10
CA ILE A 115 5.13 -14.15 -0.51
C ILE A 115 3.74 -13.72 -0.03
N LEU A 116 2.66 -14.00 -0.80
CA LEU A 116 1.30 -13.61 -0.39
C LEU A 116 0.87 -14.29 0.93
N THR A 117 1.23 -15.55 1.12
CA THR A 117 0.98 -16.29 2.37
C THR A 117 1.71 -15.63 3.53
N LYS A 118 3.01 -15.37 3.36
CA LYS A 118 3.84 -14.70 4.37
C LYS A 118 3.33 -13.31 4.73
N VAL A 119 2.89 -12.53 3.74
CA VAL A 119 2.30 -11.21 3.96
C VAL A 119 1.05 -11.29 4.82
N ASN A 120 0.17 -12.24 4.56
CA ASN A 120 -1.05 -12.43 5.35
C ASN A 120 -0.75 -12.88 6.79
N GLU A 121 0.20 -13.80 6.98
CA GLU A 121 0.62 -14.28 8.30
C GLU A 121 1.33 -13.18 9.09
N ASN A 122 2.34 -12.54 8.49
CA ASN A 122 3.09 -11.47 9.13
C ASN A 122 2.25 -10.20 9.35
N GLY A 123 1.26 -9.94 8.49
CA GLY A 123 0.33 -8.85 8.68
C GLY A 123 -0.53 -9.01 9.93
N LYS A 124 -1.10 -10.20 10.15
CA LYS A 124 -1.83 -10.52 11.38
C LYS A 124 -0.93 -10.44 12.60
N TYR A 125 0.24 -11.06 12.52
CA TYR A 125 1.24 -11.04 13.59
C TYR A 125 1.62 -9.60 13.99
N LEU A 126 2.00 -8.77 13.03
CA LEU A 126 2.36 -7.37 13.29
C LEU A 126 1.22 -6.60 13.92
N HIS A 127 -0.03 -6.84 13.48
CA HIS A 127 -1.19 -6.20 14.07
C HIS A 127 -1.35 -6.55 15.55
N GLU A 128 -1.24 -7.83 15.90
CA GLU A 128 -1.31 -8.32 17.26
C GLU A 128 -0.21 -7.69 18.14
N GLN A 129 1.04 -7.64 17.65
CA GLN A 129 2.15 -7.03 18.35
C GLN A 129 1.95 -5.52 18.57
N LEU A 130 1.47 -4.79 17.55
CA LEU A 130 1.18 -3.36 17.67
C LEU A 130 0.02 -3.08 18.63
N MET A 131 -1.03 -3.90 18.60
CA MET A 131 -2.15 -3.79 19.56
C MET A 131 -1.69 -4.06 21.00
N GLN A 132 -0.85 -5.06 21.21
CA GLN A 132 -0.28 -5.35 22.53
C GLN A 132 0.64 -4.23 23.03
N ALA A 133 1.45 -3.65 22.14
CA ALA A 133 2.45 -2.64 22.50
C ALA A 133 1.86 -1.24 22.71
N LEU A 134 0.88 -0.85 21.88
CA LEU A 134 0.39 0.52 21.76
C LEU A 134 -1.14 0.66 21.80
N GLY A 135 -1.90 -0.44 21.72
CA GLY A 135 -3.36 -0.38 21.61
C GLY A 135 -4.07 0.29 22.79
N SER A 136 -3.46 0.28 23.98
CA SER A 136 -3.98 0.95 25.17
C SER A 136 -3.31 2.31 25.48
N HIS A 137 -2.42 2.78 24.62
CA HIS A 137 -1.73 4.04 24.83
C HIS A 137 -2.71 5.22 24.74
N LYS A 138 -2.63 6.14 25.72
CA LYS A 138 -3.58 7.27 25.89
C LYS A 138 -3.72 8.21 24.68
N ASN A 139 -2.77 8.19 23.76
CA ASN A 139 -2.77 9.02 22.55
C ASN A 139 -2.89 8.20 21.26
N VAL A 140 -3.26 6.92 21.33
CA VAL A 140 -3.55 6.09 20.15
C VAL A 140 -5.07 6.01 19.98
N GLY A 141 -5.57 6.56 18.88
CA GLY A 141 -6.99 6.55 18.54
C GLY A 141 -7.43 5.31 17.79
N GLU A 142 -6.54 4.76 16.96
CA GLU A 142 -6.82 3.57 16.16
C GLU A 142 -5.52 2.94 15.64
N ILE A 143 -5.49 1.62 15.58
CA ILE A 143 -4.50 0.86 14.83
C ILE A 143 -5.24 0.02 13.78
N ARG A 144 -5.04 0.34 12.51
CA ARG A 144 -5.70 -0.35 11.38
C ARG A 144 -4.69 -0.96 10.44
N HIS A 145 -5.04 -2.05 9.75
CA HIS A 145 -4.14 -2.72 8.83
C HIS A 145 -4.86 -3.38 7.65
N ILE A 146 -4.10 -3.60 6.59
CA ILE A 146 -4.42 -4.50 5.48
C ILE A 146 -3.10 -5.09 4.95
N GLY A 147 -2.99 -6.42 4.94
CA GLY A 147 -1.72 -7.08 4.64
C GLY A 147 -0.59 -6.57 5.53
N LEU A 148 0.51 -6.11 4.93
CA LEU A 148 1.65 -5.51 5.64
C LEU A 148 1.63 -3.97 5.66
N ILE A 149 0.47 -3.35 5.49
CA ILE A 149 0.28 -1.92 5.75
C ILE A 149 -0.39 -1.78 7.11
N HIS A 150 0.28 -1.14 8.06
CA HIS A 150 -0.30 -0.83 9.39
C HIS A 150 -0.19 0.66 9.63
N ALA A 151 -1.28 1.27 10.09
CA ALA A 151 -1.33 2.69 10.41
C ALA A 151 -1.77 2.87 11.86
N ILE A 152 -0.99 3.64 12.61
CA ILE A 152 -1.26 4.03 13.99
C ILE A 152 -1.68 5.49 13.94
N GLU A 153 -2.93 5.77 14.24
CA GLU A 153 -3.48 7.12 14.29
C GLU A 153 -3.31 7.69 15.68
N LEU A 154 -2.55 8.77 15.76
CA LEU A 154 -2.27 9.46 17.02
C LEU A 154 -3.27 10.59 17.22
N VAL A 155 -3.77 10.71 18.43
CA VAL A 155 -4.81 11.67 18.80
C VAL A 155 -4.51 12.30 20.17
N GLU A 156 -5.02 13.50 20.38
CA GLU A 156 -4.92 14.17 21.70
C GLU A 156 -5.83 13.49 22.72
N ASP A 157 -7.02 13.07 22.30
CA ASP A 157 -7.99 12.35 23.11
C ASP A 157 -8.59 11.17 22.31
N PRO A 158 -8.33 9.92 22.71
CA PRO A 158 -8.83 8.73 22.00
C PRO A 158 -10.36 8.55 22.15
N LYS A 159 -10.99 9.09 23.18
CA LYS A 159 -12.44 8.96 23.40
C LYS A 159 -13.23 9.78 22.38
N THR A 160 -12.77 10.98 22.10
CA THR A 160 -13.41 11.90 21.16
C THR A 160 -12.76 11.87 19.77
N LYS A 161 -11.64 11.15 19.63
CA LYS A 161 -10.77 11.17 18.44
C LYS A 161 -10.29 12.58 18.08
N LYS A 162 -10.15 13.46 19.08
CA LYS A 162 -9.64 14.80 18.88
C LYS A 162 -8.21 14.76 18.38
N ALA A 163 -7.96 15.31 17.20
CA ALA A 163 -6.62 15.45 16.63
C ALA A 163 -5.75 16.42 17.46
N PHE A 164 -4.44 16.24 17.39
CA PHE A 164 -3.50 17.24 17.90
C PHE A 164 -3.56 18.53 17.08
N ASP A 165 -3.16 19.65 17.69
CA ASP A 165 -2.90 20.86 16.92
C ASP A 165 -1.79 20.57 15.87
N PRO A 166 -2.02 20.82 14.57
CA PRO A 166 -1.05 20.51 13.52
C PRO A 166 0.32 21.18 13.70
N SER A 167 0.39 22.32 14.39
CA SER A 167 1.64 23.02 14.69
C SER A 167 2.56 22.20 15.61
N ARG A 168 2.02 21.30 16.42
CA ARG A 168 2.77 20.40 17.31
C ARG A 168 3.55 19.31 16.55
N ARG A 169 3.17 18.99 15.30
CA ARG A 169 3.87 18.05 14.42
C ARG A 169 4.27 16.73 15.10
N ILE A 170 3.36 16.15 15.89
CA ILE A 170 3.63 14.97 16.74
C ILE A 170 4.21 13.81 15.95
N GLY A 171 3.60 13.45 14.82
CA GLY A 171 4.11 12.37 13.96
C GLY A 171 5.54 12.63 13.48
N TRP A 172 5.90 13.89 13.22
CA TRP A 172 7.27 14.26 12.85
C TRP A 172 8.27 14.05 14.01
N HIS A 173 7.91 14.44 15.22
CA HIS A 173 8.78 14.23 16.38
C HIS A 173 9.00 12.75 16.68
N ILE A 174 7.94 11.93 16.56
CA ILE A 174 8.06 10.47 16.69
C ILE A 174 8.95 9.88 15.59
N PHE A 175 8.79 10.32 14.34
CA PHE A 175 9.66 9.90 13.24
C PHE A 175 11.13 10.22 13.52
N ARG A 176 11.44 11.44 13.96
CA ARG A 176 12.81 11.84 14.31
C ARG A 176 13.37 10.96 15.42
N LYS A 177 12.60 10.75 16.51
CA LYS A 177 13.01 9.88 17.60
C LYS A 177 13.22 8.44 17.16
N ALA A 178 12.33 7.90 16.32
CA ALA A 178 12.48 6.56 15.75
C ALA A 178 13.77 6.43 14.92
N MET A 179 14.11 7.44 14.12
CA MET A 179 15.38 7.46 13.37
C MET A 179 16.61 7.43 14.28
N ASP A 180 16.60 8.17 15.39
CA ASP A 180 17.69 8.15 16.38
C ASP A 180 17.85 6.74 17.01
N LEU A 181 16.76 5.97 17.07
CA LEU A 181 16.75 4.59 17.55
C LEU A 181 17.07 3.55 16.46
N GLY A 182 17.25 3.98 15.20
CA GLY A 182 17.54 3.12 14.06
C GLY A 182 16.31 2.53 13.35
N LEU A 183 15.12 3.12 13.56
CA LEU A 183 13.89 2.75 12.88
C LEU A 183 13.42 3.87 11.95
N VAL A 184 13.33 3.59 10.65
CA VAL A 184 12.78 4.52 9.66
C VAL A 184 11.26 4.31 9.58
N LEU A 185 10.50 5.24 10.17
CA LEU A 185 9.06 5.36 10.00
C LEU A 185 8.75 6.54 9.08
N ARG A 186 7.59 6.55 8.48
CA ARG A 186 7.14 7.70 7.69
C ARG A 186 5.84 8.25 8.26
N PRO A 187 5.83 9.51 8.75
CA PRO A 187 4.60 10.12 9.21
C PRO A 187 3.76 10.66 8.05
N MET A 188 2.45 10.52 8.17
CA MET A 188 1.45 11.26 7.40
C MET A 188 0.64 12.08 8.38
N TRP A 189 1.06 13.33 8.63
CA TRP A 189 0.57 14.14 9.75
C TRP A 189 0.81 13.42 11.09
N ASP A 190 -0.22 13.16 11.88
CA ASP A 190 -0.15 12.40 13.12
C ASP A 190 -0.53 10.91 12.95
N ILE A 191 -0.39 10.38 11.75
CA ILE A 191 -0.46 8.95 11.47
C ILE A 191 0.94 8.46 11.18
N ILE A 192 1.46 7.57 12.02
CA ILE A 192 2.69 6.81 11.73
C ILE A 192 2.32 5.46 11.16
N TYR A 193 3.11 4.97 10.20
CA TYR A 193 2.76 3.70 9.58
C TYR A 193 3.95 2.80 9.28
N PHE A 194 3.68 1.50 9.34
CA PHE A 194 4.58 0.44 8.91
C PHE A 194 4.27 0.06 7.46
N ASN A 195 5.32 0.00 6.67
CA ASN A 195 5.28 -0.49 5.29
C ASN A 195 6.56 -1.26 4.98
N PRO A 196 6.83 -2.35 5.73
CA PRO A 196 8.07 -3.09 5.65
C PRO A 196 8.22 -3.85 4.33
N PRO A 197 9.41 -4.38 4.00
CA PRO A 197 9.60 -5.33 2.91
C PRO A 197 8.65 -6.54 3.05
N LEU A 198 8.15 -7.08 1.92
CA LEU A 198 7.19 -8.18 1.94
C LEU A 198 7.76 -9.48 2.51
N ASN A 199 9.08 -9.63 2.49
CA ASN A 199 9.84 -10.77 3.01
C ASN A 199 10.44 -10.53 4.40
N ILE A 200 9.96 -9.50 5.11
CA ILE A 200 10.47 -9.16 6.46
C ILE A 200 10.36 -10.35 7.42
N THR A 201 11.35 -10.50 8.30
CA THR A 201 11.36 -11.53 9.35
C THR A 201 10.49 -11.09 10.53
N ARG A 202 10.04 -12.06 11.35
CA ARG A 202 9.32 -11.75 12.60
C ARG A 202 10.22 -11.04 13.60
N GLU A 203 11.49 -11.41 13.67
CA GLU A 203 12.48 -10.75 14.52
C GLU A 203 12.59 -9.24 14.21
N ASP A 204 12.65 -8.89 12.91
CA ASP A 204 12.68 -7.49 12.49
C ASP A 204 11.34 -6.77 12.77
N LEU A 205 10.22 -7.47 12.67
CA LEU A 205 8.92 -6.93 13.06
C LEU A 205 8.87 -6.62 14.56
N ASP A 206 9.29 -7.56 15.40
CA ASP A 206 9.33 -7.39 16.87
C ASP A 206 10.23 -6.23 17.28
N ARG A 207 11.41 -6.16 16.67
CA ARG A 207 12.34 -5.03 16.84
C ARG A 207 11.70 -3.72 16.43
N GLY A 208 11.06 -3.68 15.26
CA GLY A 208 10.36 -2.50 14.75
C GLY A 208 9.25 -2.02 15.68
N VAL A 209 8.44 -2.94 16.21
CA VAL A 209 7.37 -2.62 17.18
C VAL A 209 7.95 -2.07 18.48
N SER A 210 9.00 -2.69 19.03
CA SER A 210 9.67 -2.23 20.25
C SER A 210 10.21 -0.81 20.10
N LEU A 211 10.93 -0.53 19.02
CA LEU A 211 11.50 0.80 18.74
C LEU A 211 10.40 1.84 18.46
N CYS A 212 9.32 1.45 17.80
CA CYS A 212 8.16 2.32 17.58
C CYS A 212 7.51 2.71 18.90
N LYS A 213 7.29 1.74 19.80
CA LYS A 213 6.76 2.01 21.15
C LYS A 213 7.64 2.98 21.90
N GLU A 214 8.96 2.74 21.94
CA GLU A 214 9.92 3.62 22.60
C GLU A 214 9.87 5.05 22.04
N ALA A 215 9.79 5.19 20.71
CA ALA A 215 9.69 6.51 20.08
C ALA A 215 8.38 7.24 20.43
N VAL A 216 7.26 6.52 20.46
CA VAL A 216 5.95 7.07 20.85
C VAL A 216 5.97 7.51 22.31
N GLU A 217 6.43 6.66 23.24
CA GLU A 217 6.50 6.95 24.66
C GLU A 217 7.49 8.08 24.98
N ALA A 218 8.56 8.23 24.23
CA ALA A 218 9.53 9.33 24.40
C ALA A 218 8.94 10.70 24.05
N VAL A 219 7.97 10.76 23.12
CA VAL A 219 7.36 12.02 22.66
C VAL A 219 6.06 12.32 23.41
N LEU A 220 5.25 11.32 23.69
CA LEU A 220 3.90 11.48 24.26
C LEU A 220 3.78 11.05 25.73
N GLY A 221 4.84 10.47 26.29
CA GLY A 221 4.84 9.85 27.61
C GLY A 221 4.15 8.47 27.58
N LYS A 222 4.23 7.78 28.69
CA LYS A 222 3.58 6.46 28.87
C LYS A 222 2.08 6.60 29.12
#